data_3128f763d79dcdd4f3212ee7df4b536c
#
_entry.id   3128f763d79dcdd4f3212ee7df4b536c
#
_cell.length_a   1.000
_cell.length_b   1.000
_cell.length_c   1.000
_cell.angle_alpha   90.00
_cell.angle_beta   90.00
_cell.angle_gamma   90.00
#
_symmetry.space_group_name_H-M   'P 1'
#
loop_
_entity.id
_entity.type
_entity.pdbx_description
1 polymer ?
#
loop_
_entity_poly.entity_id
_entity_poly.type
_entity_poly.pdbx_seq_one_letter_code
_entity_poly.pdbx_strand_id
1 'polypeptide(L)'
;MLAELQERDATGDLAVIYGEIRRLWGVPYVSSLQRHLATRPGWLEWTWAALGPAFTSGRAQAAARRAADGLEVPRLAPLSRDVLAVWGIDAAGEGAIRVACASFVRVSPINLMLSGLLRGLLRGERPTGGTDAEEAFTPPPPLGPLPPLVDPDTLPAAPRAVLASLGTTVDGAPLSLIHI
;
A
#
# COMPACT_ATOMS: atom_id res chain seq x y z
N MET A 1 -12.99 -11.08 6.19
CA MET A 1 -11.74 -10.74 5.45
C MET A 1 -12.03 -10.86 3.97
N LEU A 2 -11.63 -9.89 3.14
CA LEU A 2 -11.77 -10.00 1.68
C LEU A 2 -10.84 -11.10 1.17
N ALA A 3 -11.29 -11.88 0.19
CA ALA A 3 -10.44 -12.86 -0.47
C ALA A 3 -9.32 -12.15 -1.24
N GLU A 4 -8.12 -12.68 -1.22
CA GLU A 4 -6.94 -12.14 -1.89
C GLU A 4 -6.16 -13.25 -2.57
N LEU A 5 -5.72 -13.01 -3.82
CA LEU A 5 -4.76 -13.89 -4.47
C LEU A 5 -3.35 -13.55 -3.96
N GLN A 6 -2.72 -14.50 -3.29
CA GLN A 6 -1.36 -14.28 -2.79
C GLN A 6 -0.36 -14.17 -3.94
N GLU A 7 0.70 -13.37 -3.76
CA GLU A 7 1.69 -13.12 -4.81
C GLU A 7 2.38 -14.40 -5.30
N ARG A 8 2.64 -15.34 -4.38
CA ARG A 8 3.24 -16.64 -4.69
C ARG A 8 2.35 -17.56 -5.53
N ASP A 9 1.03 -17.30 -5.51
CA ASP A 9 0.03 -18.11 -6.19
C ASP A 9 -0.40 -17.48 -7.53
N ALA A 10 0.09 -16.26 -7.83
CA ALA A 10 -0.18 -15.58 -9.08
C ALA A 10 0.63 -16.22 -10.23
N THR A 11 -0.05 -16.46 -11.34
CA THR A 11 0.54 -17.06 -12.56
C THR A 11 0.16 -16.25 -13.80
N GLY A 12 0.84 -16.49 -14.92
CA GLY A 12 0.51 -15.84 -16.20
C GLY A 12 0.53 -14.31 -16.10
N ASP A 13 -0.47 -13.66 -16.70
CA ASP A 13 -0.59 -12.20 -16.77
C ASP A 13 -0.69 -11.55 -15.40
N LEU A 14 -1.33 -12.22 -14.42
CA LEU A 14 -1.41 -11.72 -13.05
C LEU A 14 -0.04 -11.60 -12.39
N ALA A 15 0.84 -12.58 -12.60
CA ALA A 15 2.21 -12.51 -12.09
C ALA A 15 3.01 -11.38 -12.73
N VAL A 16 2.82 -11.15 -14.04
CA VAL A 16 3.44 -10.03 -14.76
C VAL A 16 2.96 -8.69 -14.20
N ILE A 17 1.64 -8.50 -14.06
CA ILE A 17 1.05 -7.27 -13.51
C ILE A 17 1.56 -7.03 -12.07
N TYR A 18 1.62 -8.05 -11.22
CA TYR A 18 2.16 -7.93 -9.88
C TYR A 18 3.64 -7.49 -9.87
N GLY A 19 4.44 -8.04 -10.80
CA GLY A 19 5.83 -7.63 -11.00
C GLY A 19 5.95 -6.15 -11.39
N GLU A 20 5.12 -5.70 -12.32
CA GLU A 20 5.08 -4.29 -12.75
C GLU A 20 4.66 -3.37 -11.60
N ILE A 21 3.61 -3.70 -10.85
CA ILE A 21 3.15 -2.92 -9.70
C ILE A 21 4.27 -2.75 -8.69
N ARG A 22 4.95 -3.83 -8.28
CA ARG A 22 6.08 -3.74 -7.35
C ARG A 22 7.20 -2.84 -7.86
N ARG A 23 7.55 -3.00 -9.13
CA ARG A 23 8.60 -2.20 -9.78
C ARG A 23 8.23 -0.72 -9.82
N LEU A 24 7.02 -0.40 -10.30
CA LEU A 24 6.56 0.98 -10.50
C LEU A 24 6.35 1.72 -9.18
N TRP A 25 5.98 1.03 -8.13
CA TRP A 25 5.73 1.62 -6.81
C TRP A 25 6.94 1.54 -5.89
N GLY A 26 7.96 0.76 -6.25
CA GLY A 26 9.19 0.61 -5.49
C GLY A 26 8.97 0.01 -4.10
N VAL A 27 8.04 -0.93 -3.99
CA VAL A 27 7.75 -1.66 -2.74
C VAL A 27 7.84 -3.16 -2.98
N PRO A 28 8.18 -3.97 -1.97
CA PRO A 28 8.41 -5.39 -2.14
C PRO A 28 7.13 -6.25 -2.17
N TYR A 29 5.96 -5.62 -2.24
CA TYR A 29 4.68 -6.32 -2.16
C TYR A 29 3.61 -5.69 -3.06
N VAL A 30 2.53 -6.43 -3.30
CA VAL A 30 1.30 -5.98 -3.93
C VAL A 30 0.24 -5.76 -2.86
N SER A 31 -0.41 -4.61 -2.86
CA SER A 31 -1.40 -4.26 -1.83
C SER A 31 -2.70 -5.05 -1.98
N SER A 32 -3.47 -5.12 -0.88
CA SER A 32 -4.72 -5.90 -0.78
C SER A 32 -5.73 -5.60 -1.88
N LEU A 33 -5.86 -4.35 -2.31
CA LEU A 33 -6.81 -3.98 -3.38
C LEU A 33 -6.54 -4.76 -4.68
N GLN A 34 -5.29 -4.77 -5.15
CA GLN A 34 -4.92 -5.47 -6.38
C GLN A 34 -5.03 -6.98 -6.21
N ARG A 35 -4.60 -7.51 -5.05
CA ARG A 35 -4.74 -8.92 -4.74
C ARG A 35 -6.20 -9.35 -4.65
N HIS A 36 -7.08 -8.47 -4.17
CA HIS A 36 -8.53 -8.71 -4.18
C HIS A 36 -9.09 -8.68 -5.60
N LEU A 37 -8.74 -7.70 -6.42
CA LEU A 37 -9.17 -7.64 -7.82
C LEU A 37 -8.75 -8.90 -8.60
N ALA A 38 -7.57 -9.44 -8.31
CA ALA A 38 -7.05 -10.65 -8.93
C ALA A 38 -7.83 -11.93 -8.57
N THR A 39 -8.68 -11.92 -7.53
CA THR A 39 -9.55 -13.07 -7.22
C THR A 39 -10.74 -13.20 -8.17
N ARG A 40 -10.99 -12.18 -8.97
CA ARG A 40 -12.08 -12.17 -9.96
C ARG A 40 -11.48 -12.23 -11.36
N PRO A 41 -11.77 -13.28 -12.15
CA PRO A 41 -11.18 -13.45 -13.47
C PRO A 41 -11.33 -12.20 -14.35
N GLY A 42 -10.22 -11.71 -14.89
CA GLY A 42 -10.15 -10.56 -15.80
C GLY A 42 -10.26 -9.17 -15.15
N TRP A 43 -10.55 -9.07 -13.84
CA TRP A 43 -10.77 -7.75 -13.23
C TRP A 43 -9.47 -6.95 -13.04
N LEU A 44 -8.41 -7.58 -12.59
CA LEU A 44 -7.13 -6.90 -12.42
C LEU A 44 -6.53 -6.58 -13.79
N GLU A 45 -6.61 -7.50 -14.74
CA GLU A 45 -6.13 -7.33 -16.10
C GLU A 45 -6.86 -6.17 -16.82
N TRP A 46 -8.19 -6.13 -16.70
CA TRP A 46 -8.99 -5.02 -17.23
C TRP A 46 -8.64 -3.68 -16.58
N THR A 47 -8.50 -3.66 -15.27
CA THR A 47 -8.09 -2.46 -14.51
C THR A 47 -6.72 -1.99 -14.97
N TRP A 48 -5.78 -2.92 -15.10
CA TRP A 48 -4.40 -2.61 -15.49
C TRP A 48 -4.29 -2.17 -16.95
N ALA A 49 -5.04 -2.79 -17.85
CA ALA A 49 -5.10 -2.35 -19.24
C ALA A 49 -5.61 -0.91 -19.37
N ALA A 50 -6.58 -0.51 -18.55
CA ALA A 50 -7.14 0.83 -18.60
C ALA A 50 -6.30 1.88 -17.86
N LEU A 51 -5.74 1.55 -16.69
CA LEU A 51 -5.08 2.50 -15.79
C LEU A 51 -3.55 2.37 -15.77
N GLY A 52 -3.02 1.21 -16.14
CA GLY A 52 -1.57 0.93 -16.17
C GLY A 52 -0.74 2.00 -16.89
N PRO A 53 -1.15 2.52 -18.06
CA PRO A 53 -0.43 3.61 -18.74
C PRO A 53 -0.20 4.85 -17.88
N ALA A 54 -1.13 5.22 -17.00
CA ALA A 54 -0.96 6.36 -16.09
C ALA A 54 0.11 6.09 -15.00
N PHE A 55 0.32 4.83 -14.64
CA PHE A 55 1.36 4.42 -13.68
C PHE A 55 2.71 4.16 -14.36
N THR A 56 2.73 3.59 -15.55
CA THR A 56 3.98 3.37 -16.31
C THR A 56 4.63 4.66 -16.74
N SER A 57 3.85 5.70 -17.02
CA SER A 57 4.35 7.04 -17.30
C SER A 57 4.77 7.83 -16.04
N GLY A 58 4.46 7.36 -14.83
CA GLY A 58 4.75 8.07 -13.59
C GLY A 58 3.75 9.19 -13.23
N ARG A 59 2.80 9.51 -14.09
CA ARG A 59 1.82 10.60 -13.87
C ARG A 59 0.97 10.37 -12.64
N ALA A 60 0.46 9.15 -12.47
CA ALA A 60 -0.37 8.78 -11.34
C ALA A 60 0.41 8.90 -10.02
N GLN A 61 1.68 8.44 -9.98
CA GLN A 61 2.53 8.56 -8.81
C GLN A 61 2.85 10.03 -8.50
N ALA A 62 3.16 10.84 -9.52
CA ALA A 62 3.42 12.27 -9.34
C ALA A 62 2.18 13.02 -8.82
N ALA A 63 1.00 12.72 -9.36
CA ALA A 63 -0.26 13.31 -8.88
C ALA A 63 -0.59 12.90 -7.45
N ALA A 64 -0.41 11.60 -7.13
CA ALA A 64 -0.61 11.07 -5.78
C ALA A 64 0.31 11.75 -4.76
N ARG A 65 1.59 11.96 -5.11
CA ARG A 65 2.55 12.63 -4.25
C ARG A 65 2.19 14.09 -4.03
N ARG A 66 1.86 14.84 -5.10
CA ARG A 66 1.41 16.24 -4.97
C ARG A 66 0.19 16.37 -4.06
N ALA A 67 -0.76 15.45 -4.16
CA ALA A 67 -1.94 15.43 -3.29
C ALA A 67 -1.55 15.17 -1.82
N ALA A 68 -0.64 14.23 -1.57
CA ALA A 68 -0.16 13.92 -0.23
C ALA A 68 0.65 15.06 0.38
N ASP A 69 1.53 15.70 -0.40
CA ASP A 69 2.38 16.82 0.03
C ASP A 69 1.55 18.07 0.37
N GLY A 70 0.35 18.19 -0.22
CA GLY A 70 -0.58 19.28 0.09
C GLY A 70 -1.40 19.08 1.38
N LEU A 71 -1.24 17.96 2.08
CA LEU A 71 -1.95 17.70 3.33
C LEU A 71 -1.23 18.35 4.51
N GLU A 72 -1.95 19.16 5.27
CA GLU A 72 -1.48 19.66 6.56
C GLU A 72 -1.71 18.60 7.64
N VAL A 73 -0.66 17.89 8.00
CA VAL A 73 -0.69 16.89 9.06
C VAL A 73 0.06 17.42 10.28
N PRO A 74 -0.55 17.43 11.49
CA PRO A 74 0.15 17.82 12.71
C PRO A 74 1.38 16.96 12.92
N ARG A 75 2.53 17.61 13.17
CA ARG A 75 3.76 16.88 13.48
C ARG A 75 3.71 16.38 14.91
N LEU A 76 3.86 15.08 15.08
CA LEU A 76 4.09 14.49 16.40
C LEU A 76 5.54 14.72 16.83
N ALA A 77 5.74 14.84 18.15
CA ALA A 77 7.09 14.91 18.70
C ALA A 77 7.85 13.61 18.35
N PRO A 78 9.13 13.71 17.96
CA PRO A 78 9.95 12.53 17.71
C PRO A 78 10.06 11.69 18.99
N LEU A 79 9.93 10.38 18.85
CA LEU A 79 10.23 9.46 19.95
C LEU A 79 11.74 9.38 20.16
N SER A 80 12.19 9.58 21.39
CA SER A 80 13.60 9.41 21.73
C SER A 80 13.97 7.92 21.80
N ARG A 81 15.27 7.60 21.66
CA ARG A 81 15.75 6.22 21.82
C ARG A 81 15.48 5.67 23.22
N ASP A 82 15.51 6.53 24.25
CA ASP A 82 15.21 6.11 25.62
C ASP A 82 13.76 5.67 25.76
N VAL A 83 12.81 6.39 25.14
CA VAL A 83 11.41 5.99 25.08
C VAL A 83 11.23 4.66 24.36
N LEU A 84 11.89 4.48 23.23
CA LEU A 84 11.84 3.22 22.47
C LEU A 84 12.43 2.06 23.30
N ALA A 85 13.53 2.29 24.02
CA ALA A 85 14.13 1.29 24.88
C ALA A 85 13.21 0.88 26.06
N VAL A 86 12.49 1.83 26.65
CA VAL A 86 11.47 1.55 27.69
C VAL A 86 10.36 0.65 27.13
N TRP A 87 10.03 0.79 25.85
CA TRP A 87 9.05 -0.07 25.17
C TRP A 87 9.64 -1.39 24.64
N GLY A 88 10.90 -1.67 24.94
CA GLY A 88 11.58 -2.88 24.49
C GLY A 88 11.95 -2.89 23.00
N ILE A 89 11.97 -1.71 22.36
CA ILE A 89 12.33 -1.57 20.97
C ILE A 89 13.82 -1.27 20.88
N ASP A 90 14.57 -2.25 20.40
CA ASP A 90 16.00 -2.12 20.11
C ASP A 90 16.26 -1.48 18.74
N ALA A 91 17.52 -1.36 18.36
CA ALA A 91 17.91 -0.77 17.07
C ALA A 91 17.37 -1.55 15.85
N ALA A 92 17.25 -2.88 15.96
CA ALA A 92 16.67 -3.70 14.90
C ALA A 92 15.16 -3.46 14.76
N GLY A 93 14.45 -3.38 15.88
CA GLY A 93 13.04 -3.03 15.95
C GLY A 93 12.77 -1.62 15.41
N GLU A 94 13.59 -0.63 15.78
CA GLU A 94 13.51 0.72 15.21
C GLU A 94 13.69 0.69 13.69
N GLY A 95 14.67 -0.07 13.19
CA GLY A 95 14.90 -0.26 11.76
C GLY A 95 13.70 -0.86 11.04
N ALA A 96 13.10 -1.90 11.62
CA ALA A 96 11.91 -2.56 11.08
C ALA A 96 10.70 -1.61 11.00
N ILE A 97 10.46 -0.82 12.05
CA ILE A 97 9.40 0.20 12.07
C ILE A 97 9.63 1.24 10.98
N ARG A 98 10.86 1.74 10.82
CA ARG A 98 11.19 2.71 9.77
C ARG A 98 10.95 2.17 8.36
N VAL A 99 11.29 0.91 8.10
CA VAL A 99 11.03 0.26 6.81
C VAL A 99 9.53 0.16 6.56
N ALA A 100 8.75 -0.27 7.56
CA ALA A 100 7.31 -0.37 7.46
C ALA A 100 6.67 1.02 7.18
N CYS A 101 7.02 2.03 7.98
CA CYS A 101 6.52 3.40 7.79
C CYS A 101 6.90 3.96 6.41
N ALA A 102 8.16 3.78 5.96
CA ALA A 102 8.59 4.24 4.65
C ALA A 102 7.80 3.58 3.51
N SER A 103 7.48 2.29 3.66
CA SER A 103 6.65 1.56 2.69
C SER A 103 5.22 2.12 2.63
N PHE A 104 4.60 2.36 3.78
CA PHE A 104 3.25 2.93 3.83
C PHE A 104 3.20 4.37 3.31
N VAL A 105 4.13 5.22 3.69
CA VAL A 105 4.23 6.60 3.19
C VAL A 105 4.39 6.62 1.66
N ARG A 106 5.15 5.68 1.11
CA ARG A 106 5.35 5.57 -0.33
C ARG A 106 4.10 5.06 -1.06
N VAL A 107 3.48 4.00 -0.55
CA VAL A 107 2.45 3.26 -1.29
C VAL A 107 1.04 3.81 -1.07
N SER A 108 0.72 4.36 0.11
CA SER A 108 -0.66 4.76 0.43
C SER A 108 -1.23 5.82 -0.52
N PRO A 109 -0.51 6.90 -0.87
CA PRO A 109 -1.00 7.86 -1.85
C PRO A 109 -1.25 7.24 -3.23
N ILE A 110 -0.39 6.30 -3.66
CA ILE A 110 -0.52 5.63 -4.95
C ILE A 110 -1.74 4.69 -4.96
N ASN A 111 -1.96 3.95 -3.86
CA ASN A 111 -3.15 3.11 -3.70
C ASN A 111 -4.44 3.93 -3.70
N LEU A 112 -4.43 5.06 -3.02
CA LEU A 112 -5.57 5.97 -3.00
C LEU A 112 -5.86 6.55 -4.40
N MET A 113 -4.81 6.90 -5.13
CA MET A 113 -4.91 7.34 -6.53
C MET A 113 -5.51 6.24 -7.40
N LEU A 114 -5.02 5.00 -7.30
CA LEU A 114 -5.56 3.86 -8.03
C LEU A 114 -7.05 3.65 -7.70
N SER A 115 -7.42 3.72 -6.42
CA SER A 115 -8.82 3.58 -5.98
C SER A 115 -9.71 4.66 -6.57
N GLY A 116 -9.24 5.91 -6.60
CA GLY A 116 -9.94 7.04 -7.21
C GLY A 116 -10.12 6.85 -8.71
N LEU A 117 -9.06 6.47 -9.42
CA LEU A 117 -9.10 6.20 -10.86
C LEU A 117 -10.01 5.01 -11.19
N LEU A 118 -9.94 3.93 -10.41
CA LEU A 118 -10.83 2.77 -10.57
C LEU A 118 -12.30 3.16 -10.36
N ARG A 119 -12.59 3.98 -9.34
CA ARG A 119 -13.95 4.50 -9.13
C ARG A 119 -14.44 5.31 -10.33
N GLY A 120 -13.61 6.18 -10.91
CA GLY A 120 -13.92 6.92 -12.12
C GLY A 120 -14.18 5.98 -13.29
N LEU A 121 -13.29 5.00 -13.49
CA LEU A 121 -13.42 4.00 -14.55
C LEU A 121 -14.74 3.21 -14.47
N LEU A 122 -15.15 2.81 -13.26
CA LEU A 122 -16.43 2.13 -13.02
C LEU A 122 -17.65 3.01 -13.29
N ARG A 123 -17.50 4.34 -13.29
CA ARG A 123 -18.51 5.32 -13.68
C ARG A 123 -18.50 5.65 -15.17
N GLY A 124 -17.67 4.99 -15.96
CA GLY A 124 -17.53 5.24 -17.38
C GLY A 124 -16.58 6.38 -17.74
N GLU A 125 -15.94 7.01 -16.76
CA GLU A 125 -14.90 8.00 -16.96
C GLU A 125 -13.65 7.32 -17.55
N ARG A 126 -12.87 8.05 -18.33
CA ARG A 126 -11.59 7.57 -18.85
C ARG A 126 -10.50 8.58 -18.50
N PRO A 127 -9.31 8.12 -18.09
CA PRO A 127 -8.19 9.02 -17.89
C PRO A 127 -7.90 9.76 -19.20
N THR A 128 -7.97 11.07 -19.18
CA THR A 128 -7.52 11.90 -20.29
C THR A 128 -6.02 12.06 -20.17
N GLY A 129 -5.27 11.40 -21.05
CA GLY A 129 -3.82 11.58 -21.14
C GLY A 129 -3.49 12.96 -21.70
N GLY A 130 -2.61 13.73 -21.03
CA GLY A 130 -1.94 14.85 -21.68
C GLY A 130 -0.98 14.30 -22.73
N THR A 131 -0.79 15.04 -23.81
CA THR A 131 0.12 14.71 -24.92
C THR A 131 1.53 15.26 -24.69
N ASP A 132 1.81 15.84 -23.54
CA ASP A 132 3.11 16.43 -23.25
C ASP A 132 4.17 15.33 -23.24
N ALA A 133 5.23 15.57 -24.00
CA ALA A 133 6.40 14.70 -24.02
C ALA A 133 7.00 14.67 -22.60
N GLU A 134 6.80 13.56 -21.92
CA GLU A 134 7.31 13.38 -20.55
C GLU A 134 8.73 12.85 -20.57
N GLU A 135 9.53 13.36 -19.63
CA GLU A 135 10.77 12.68 -19.27
C GLU A 135 10.47 11.21 -18.91
N ALA A 136 11.32 10.31 -19.37
CA ALA A 136 11.14 8.89 -19.10
C ALA A 136 11.06 8.65 -17.59
N PHE A 137 9.90 8.17 -17.11
CA PHE A 137 9.70 7.87 -15.70
C PHE A 137 10.67 6.77 -15.23
N THR A 138 11.50 7.11 -14.27
CA THR A 138 12.34 6.13 -13.59
C THR A 138 11.68 5.75 -12.28
N PRO A 139 11.23 4.49 -12.12
CA PRO A 139 10.68 4.02 -10.86
C PRO A 139 11.67 4.20 -9.70
N PRO A 140 11.20 4.51 -8.50
CA PRO A 140 12.08 4.61 -7.34
C PRO A 140 12.70 3.25 -7.01
N PRO A 141 13.90 3.22 -6.41
CA PRO A 141 14.51 1.97 -5.97
C PRO A 141 13.57 1.26 -4.98
N PRO A 142 13.52 -0.09 -5.03
CA PRO A 142 12.68 -0.85 -4.13
C PRO A 142 13.09 -0.66 -2.67
N LEU A 143 12.11 -0.60 -1.78
CA LEU A 143 12.34 -0.65 -0.34
C LEU A 143 12.66 -2.08 0.11
N GLY A 144 13.29 -2.19 1.28
CA GLY A 144 13.55 -3.48 1.91
C GLY A 144 12.27 -4.25 2.23
N PRO A 145 12.38 -5.55 2.52
CA PRO A 145 11.24 -6.38 2.89
C PRO A 145 10.56 -5.84 4.15
N LEU A 146 9.23 -5.98 4.20
CA LEU A 146 8.49 -5.68 5.42
C LEU A 146 8.85 -6.69 6.52
N PRO A 147 8.86 -6.27 7.80
CA PRO A 147 8.94 -7.22 8.90
C PRO A 147 7.77 -8.21 8.81
N PRO A 148 7.98 -9.46 9.28
CA PRO A 148 6.91 -10.45 9.27
C PRO A 148 5.73 -9.97 10.14
N LEU A 149 4.52 -10.25 9.66
CA LEU A 149 3.30 -10.00 10.44
C LEU A 149 3.30 -10.91 11.66
N VAL A 150 3.01 -10.33 12.81
CA VAL A 150 2.82 -11.07 14.06
C VAL A 150 1.36 -11.53 14.10
N ASP A 151 1.15 -12.82 14.34
CA ASP A 151 -0.18 -13.35 14.60
C ASP A 151 -0.68 -12.82 15.96
N PRO A 152 -1.78 -12.04 16.00
CA PRO A 152 -2.32 -11.49 17.24
C PRO A 152 -2.63 -12.55 18.30
N ASP A 153 -2.99 -13.76 17.88
CA ASP A 153 -3.32 -14.85 18.81
C ASP A 153 -2.09 -15.43 19.52
N THR A 154 -0.91 -15.21 18.97
CA THR A 154 0.37 -15.61 19.58
C THR A 154 0.90 -14.59 20.59
N LEU A 155 0.31 -13.39 20.65
CA LEU A 155 0.75 -12.32 21.54
C LEU A 155 0.37 -12.61 23.01
N PRO A 156 1.19 -12.17 23.97
CA PRO A 156 0.81 -12.10 25.39
C PRO A 156 -0.50 -11.31 25.59
N ALA A 157 -1.19 -11.56 26.70
CA ALA A 157 -2.50 -10.98 26.96
C ALA A 157 -2.53 -9.44 26.91
N ALA A 158 -1.51 -8.77 27.46
CA ALA A 158 -1.47 -7.31 27.52
C ALA A 158 -1.33 -6.65 26.13
N PRO A 159 -0.37 -7.00 25.26
CA PRO A 159 -0.33 -6.50 23.88
C PRO A 159 -1.58 -6.84 23.07
N ARG A 160 -2.14 -8.03 23.26
CA ARG A 160 -3.39 -8.44 22.59
C ARG A 160 -4.56 -7.56 23.00
N ALA A 161 -4.71 -7.23 24.28
CA ALA A 161 -5.75 -6.33 24.78
C ALA A 161 -5.61 -4.91 24.17
N VAL A 162 -4.38 -4.40 24.03
CA VAL A 162 -4.13 -3.11 23.38
C VAL A 162 -4.56 -3.16 21.91
N LEU A 163 -4.18 -4.19 21.16
CA LEU A 163 -4.61 -4.35 19.77
C LEU A 163 -6.13 -4.44 19.64
N ALA A 164 -6.79 -5.16 20.53
CA ALA A 164 -8.25 -5.26 20.57
C ALA A 164 -8.90 -3.90 20.86
N SER A 165 -8.29 -3.06 21.72
CA SER A 165 -8.81 -1.72 22.00
C SER A 165 -8.66 -0.72 20.85
N LEU A 166 -7.72 -0.97 19.94
CA LEU A 166 -7.52 -0.17 18.73
C LEU A 166 -8.42 -0.62 17.57
N GLY A 167 -9.07 -1.78 17.71
CA GLY A 167 -10.02 -2.28 16.72
C GLY A 167 -11.23 -1.36 16.62
N THR A 168 -11.49 -0.82 15.43
CA THR A 168 -12.72 -0.10 15.13
C THR A 168 -13.66 -1.01 14.35
N THR A 169 -14.97 -0.79 14.50
CA THR A 169 -15.97 -1.48 13.70
C THR A 169 -16.56 -0.53 12.67
N VAL A 170 -16.74 -1.01 11.45
CA VAL A 170 -17.57 -0.34 10.44
C VAL A 170 -18.70 -1.30 10.10
N ASP A 171 -19.94 -0.81 10.24
CA ASP A 171 -21.16 -1.61 10.01
C ASP A 171 -21.18 -2.94 10.80
N GLY A 172 -20.65 -2.92 12.02
CA GLY A 172 -20.60 -4.08 12.91
C GLY A 172 -19.48 -5.10 12.59
N ALA A 173 -18.70 -4.89 11.54
CA ALA A 173 -17.53 -5.70 11.24
C ALA A 173 -16.26 -5.07 11.79
N PRO A 174 -15.37 -5.82 12.47
CA PRO A 174 -14.11 -5.27 12.94
C PRO A 174 -13.24 -4.86 11.74
N LEU A 175 -12.80 -3.60 11.75
CA LEU A 175 -11.71 -3.18 10.86
C LEU A 175 -10.43 -3.83 11.37
N SER A 176 -9.91 -4.74 10.62
CA SER A 176 -8.57 -5.27 10.89
C SER A 176 -7.55 -4.17 10.58
N LEU A 177 -6.72 -3.82 11.57
CA LEU A 177 -5.56 -2.92 11.39
C LEU A 177 -4.55 -3.43 10.34
N ILE A 178 -4.75 -4.65 9.83
CA ILE A 178 -3.95 -5.30 8.78
C ILE A 178 -4.34 -4.79 7.38
N HIS A 179 -5.41 -4.01 7.27
CA HIS A 179 -5.98 -3.58 5.98
C HIS A 179 -5.78 -2.09 5.69
N ILE A 180 -4.98 -1.41 6.49
CA ILE A 180 -4.59 -0.02 6.23
C ILE A 180 -3.32 0.02 5.40
#